data_42aae07a4145c6cf5b1991412eda2bdf
#
_entry.id   42aae07a4145c6cf5b1991412eda2bdf
#
_cell.length_a   1.000
_cell.length_b   1.000
_cell.length_c   1.000
_cell.angle_alpha   90.00
_cell.angle_beta   90.00
_cell.angle_gamma   90.00
#
_symmetry.space_group_name_H-M   'P 1'
#
loop_
_entity.id
_entity.type
_entity.pdbx_description
1 polymer ?
#
loop_
_entity_poly.entity_id
_entity_poly.type
_entity_poly.pdbx_seq_one_letter_code
_entity_poly.pdbx_strand_id
1 'polypeptide(L)'
;MARATFGWMASWVAALGFELAMAGSATAADGNGLDVRLSAALYAAGFTGRVEESLPRRLGRPVNRQLADLGRLLWFDKSGGLHSDNTCGGCHSPATGFGDSQSMAIGIQNNNLVGPHRAGPRNQRRTPAAVNVAFYPRLMWNGRFASLSGDPFDNSAGFSFPPPEGTTRFGPNDPIITHLLIAQAHMPPTELVEVAGFTGTRGTIGPEFDPFDDGLGSVVPPPDASGYRNEPIRQAVLERLNSTPAYRQKFGALFPSVAAGGPIDFSMFSRAIAEFEFTLVFADAPIDRFARGETGAMSEAQKRGALIFFGKGNCVACHAVAGQSNEMFSDFRNHVIGVPQVAPAFGVGRGNVIFDGPGRNEDFGLEQVTGNPADRYKFRSSPLRNAALQVAFFHNGAFTRLEDAIRHHLDVARSVRDYDPITAGLDNDLTLAIGPMAPVLARLDPLLATPLELRPDEFRDLLIFVRDGLLDERARRENLCKLVPRSVPSGFTVLQFERCPAREREDH
;
A
#
# COMPACT_ATOMS: atom_id res chain seq x y z
N MET A 1 20.23 65.37 15.50
CA MET A 1 21.72 65.25 15.54
C MET A 1 22.07 64.00 16.32
N ALA A 2 22.83 63.14 15.79
CA ALA A 2 23.57 62.01 16.22
C ALA A 2 23.25 60.74 15.36
N ARG A 3 24.21 60.49 14.47
CA ARG A 3 24.27 59.26 13.66
C ARG A 3 24.86 58.15 14.51
N ALA A 4 24.27 56.95 14.52
CA ALA A 4 24.87 55.74 15.03
C ALA A 4 25.12 54.77 13.85
N THR A 5 26.38 54.51 13.62
CA THR A 5 26.91 53.53 12.63
C THR A 5 26.86 52.14 13.21
N PHE A 6 26.26 51.21 12.47
CA PHE A 6 26.30 49.76 12.79
C PHE A 6 27.45 49.10 11.99
N GLY A 7 28.40 48.52 12.73
CA GLY A 7 29.51 47.77 12.16
C GLY A 7 29.09 46.31 11.91
N TRP A 8 29.49 45.79 10.76
CA TRP A 8 29.38 44.39 10.38
C TRP A 8 30.58 43.59 10.94
N MET A 9 30.31 42.60 11.75
CA MET A 9 31.30 41.58 12.09
C MET A 9 31.10 40.37 11.16
N ALA A 10 32.10 40.12 10.34
CA ALA A 10 32.20 38.91 9.54
C ALA A 10 32.88 37.82 10.39
N SER A 11 32.19 36.70 10.62
CA SER A 11 32.79 35.54 11.27
C SER A 11 33.37 34.58 10.22
N TRP A 12 34.67 34.38 10.27
CA TRP A 12 35.40 33.39 9.49
C TRP A 12 35.24 31.99 10.13
N VAL A 13 34.68 31.02 9.41
CA VAL A 13 34.71 29.62 9.77
C VAL A 13 35.94 28.99 9.11
N ALA A 14 36.89 28.54 9.93
CA ALA A 14 38.09 27.86 9.49
C ALA A 14 37.73 26.40 9.11
N ALA A 15 37.99 26.03 7.87
CA ALA A 15 37.95 24.65 7.41
C ALA A 15 39.26 23.95 7.85
N LEU A 16 39.16 22.98 8.77
CA LEU A 16 40.24 22.05 9.10
C LEU A 16 40.16 20.85 8.17
N GLY A 17 41.05 20.79 7.21
CA GLY A 17 41.33 19.58 6.41
C GLY A 17 42.04 18.54 7.25
N PHE A 18 41.49 17.34 7.29
CA PHE A 18 42.16 16.16 7.83
C PHE A 18 42.51 15.22 6.67
N GLU A 19 43.72 15.29 6.17
CA GLU A 19 44.29 14.21 5.34
C GLU A 19 44.80 13.10 6.26
N LEU A 20 44.20 11.93 6.21
CA LEU A 20 44.74 10.72 6.77
C LEU A 20 45.22 9.80 5.64
N ALA A 21 46.51 9.68 5.51
CA ALA A 21 47.16 8.63 4.74
C ALA A 21 47.02 7.28 5.46
N MET A 22 46.42 6.27 4.79
CA MET A 22 46.33 4.89 5.26
C MET A 22 46.88 3.95 4.19
N ALA A 23 48.02 3.37 4.46
CA ALA A 23 48.51 2.18 3.79
C ALA A 23 48.54 1.03 4.80
N GLY A 24 47.91 -0.10 4.46
CA GLY A 24 48.17 -1.36 5.17
C GLY A 24 46.95 -2.25 5.46
N SER A 25 46.93 -3.43 4.84
CA SER A 25 46.16 -4.65 5.15
C SER A 25 44.74 -4.76 4.63
N ALA A 26 44.59 -5.42 3.49
CA ALA A 26 43.42 -5.39 2.59
C ALA A 26 42.39 -6.51 2.75
N THR A 27 42.04 -7.01 3.94
CA THR A 27 40.92 -7.96 4.06
C THR A 27 40.06 -7.81 5.33
N ALA A 28 40.59 -7.27 6.42
CA ALA A 28 39.81 -6.95 7.61
C ALA A 28 39.41 -5.45 7.67
N ALA A 29 40.04 -4.61 6.83
CA ALA A 29 39.78 -3.16 6.77
C ALA A 29 38.56 -2.79 5.96
N ASP A 30 38.15 -3.60 4.98
CA ASP A 30 37.00 -3.26 4.09
C ASP A 30 35.62 -3.38 4.77
N GLY A 31 35.44 -4.39 5.63
CA GLY A 31 34.15 -4.55 6.36
C GLY A 31 33.90 -3.40 7.34
N ASN A 32 34.92 -2.96 8.06
CA ASN A 32 34.83 -1.84 9.01
C ASN A 32 34.62 -0.50 8.25
N GLY A 33 35.21 -0.34 7.06
CA GLY A 33 35.03 0.82 6.20
C GLY A 33 33.60 0.93 5.62
N LEU A 34 32.98 -0.20 5.24
CA LEU A 34 31.59 -0.23 4.77
C LEU A 34 30.61 0.12 5.89
N ASP A 35 30.81 -0.43 7.09
CA ASP A 35 29.95 -0.18 8.23
C ASP A 35 29.94 1.29 8.64
N VAL A 36 31.10 1.92 8.70
CA VAL A 36 31.23 3.35 9.01
C VAL A 36 30.53 4.21 7.96
N ARG A 37 30.75 3.92 6.68
CA ARG A 37 30.12 4.67 5.57
C ARG A 37 28.61 4.52 5.56
N LEU A 38 28.09 3.31 5.75
CA LEU A 38 26.65 3.06 5.77
C LEU A 38 26.02 3.70 7.01
N SER A 39 26.60 3.57 8.19
CA SER A 39 26.13 4.22 9.41
C SER A 39 26.05 5.73 9.26
N ALA A 40 27.06 6.36 8.63
CA ALA A 40 27.05 7.78 8.34
C ALA A 40 25.93 8.16 7.36
N ALA A 41 25.70 7.37 6.31
CA ALA A 41 24.63 7.62 5.33
C ALA A 41 23.24 7.50 5.96
N LEU A 42 23.00 6.48 6.79
CA LEU A 42 21.75 6.28 7.51
C LEU A 42 21.48 7.41 8.51
N TYR A 43 22.51 7.81 9.26
CA TYR A 43 22.42 8.94 10.18
C TYR A 43 22.10 10.25 9.46
N ALA A 44 22.79 10.54 8.34
CA ALA A 44 22.52 11.72 7.53
C ALA A 44 21.11 11.73 6.92
N ALA A 45 20.58 10.55 6.58
CA ALA A 45 19.21 10.38 6.10
C ALA A 45 18.16 10.41 7.22
N GLY A 46 18.55 10.43 8.50
CA GLY A 46 17.64 10.39 9.64
C GLY A 46 16.98 9.04 9.88
N PHE A 47 17.62 7.94 9.43
CA PHE A 47 17.10 6.58 9.61
C PHE A 47 17.55 6.00 10.94
N THR A 48 16.62 5.48 11.75
CA THR A 48 16.90 4.96 13.10
C THR A 48 16.76 3.44 13.22
N GLY A 49 15.97 2.81 12.34
CA GLY A 49 15.59 1.39 12.42
C GLY A 49 14.70 1.05 13.61
N ARG A 50 13.98 2.04 14.18
CA ARG A 50 13.16 1.89 15.40
C ARG A 50 11.68 2.20 15.19
N VAL A 51 11.22 2.28 13.95
CA VAL A 51 9.85 2.68 13.66
C VAL A 51 8.83 1.71 14.27
N GLU A 52 9.09 0.40 14.23
CA GLU A 52 8.19 -0.61 14.82
C GLU A 52 7.99 -0.40 16.32
N GLU A 53 9.07 -0.11 17.06
CA GLU A 53 9.03 0.16 18.49
C GLU A 53 8.18 1.39 18.83
N SER A 54 7.97 2.28 17.87
CA SER A 54 7.18 3.50 18.06
C SER A 54 5.67 3.27 18.08
N LEU A 55 5.17 2.13 17.53
CA LEU A 55 3.74 1.89 17.34
C LEU A 55 2.90 2.03 18.62
N PRO A 56 3.20 1.36 19.74
CA PRO A 56 2.38 1.46 20.94
C PRO A 56 2.35 2.89 21.52
N ARG A 57 3.48 3.59 21.46
CA ARG A 57 3.58 4.99 21.92
C ARG A 57 2.75 5.91 21.04
N ARG A 58 2.78 5.72 19.71
CA ARG A 58 2.01 6.54 18.75
C ARG A 58 0.52 6.29 18.83
N LEU A 59 0.11 5.04 19.09
CA LEU A 59 -1.28 4.69 19.38
C LEU A 59 -1.75 5.18 20.77
N GLY A 60 -0.83 5.57 21.67
CA GLY A 60 -1.12 5.87 23.08
C GLY A 60 -1.50 4.64 23.91
N ARG A 61 -1.36 3.43 23.35
CA ARG A 61 -1.73 2.16 23.96
C ARG A 61 -1.09 0.98 23.24
N PRO A 62 -0.99 -0.21 23.85
CA PRO A 62 -0.67 -1.43 23.12
C PRO A 62 -1.80 -1.80 22.15
N VAL A 63 -1.45 -2.62 21.13
CA VAL A 63 -2.44 -3.24 20.24
C VAL A 63 -3.35 -4.17 21.02
N ASN A 64 -4.67 -4.03 20.85
CA ASN A 64 -5.66 -4.88 21.47
C ASN A 64 -5.79 -6.20 20.70
N ARG A 65 -5.16 -7.25 21.21
CA ARG A 65 -5.11 -8.56 20.55
C ARG A 65 -6.49 -9.20 20.31
N GLN A 66 -7.45 -8.99 21.24
CA GLN A 66 -8.79 -9.54 21.07
C GLN A 66 -9.59 -8.82 19.99
N LEU A 67 -9.47 -7.49 19.93
CA LEU A 67 -10.09 -6.68 18.88
C LEU A 67 -9.43 -6.95 17.53
N ALA A 68 -8.10 -7.13 17.50
CA ALA A 68 -7.37 -7.51 16.29
C ALA A 68 -7.78 -8.91 15.77
N ASP A 69 -8.06 -9.87 16.66
CA ASP A 69 -8.56 -11.19 16.23
C ASP A 69 -9.98 -11.10 15.63
N LEU A 70 -10.85 -10.27 16.20
CA LEU A 70 -12.15 -9.97 15.60
C LEU A 70 -11.96 -9.33 14.21
N GLY A 71 -11.07 -8.34 14.09
CA GLY A 71 -10.73 -7.70 12.81
C GLY A 71 -10.18 -8.70 11.79
N ARG A 72 -9.32 -9.62 12.22
CA ARG A 72 -8.81 -10.72 11.38
C ARG A 72 -9.95 -11.59 10.84
N LEU A 73 -10.91 -11.97 11.66
CA LEU A 73 -12.07 -12.75 11.20
C LEU A 73 -12.90 -11.97 10.18
N LEU A 74 -13.17 -10.68 10.42
CA LEU A 74 -13.87 -9.80 9.47
C LEU A 74 -13.11 -9.62 8.16
N TRP A 75 -11.76 -9.56 8.21
CA TRP A 75 -10.90 -9.42 7.03
C TRP A 75 -11.03 -10.56 6.03
N PHE A 76 -11.30 -11.77 6.52
CA PHE A 76 -11.45 -12.99 5.71
C PHE A 76 -12.90 -13.44 5.52
N ASP A 77 -13.88 -12.69 6.06
CA ASP A 77 -15.30 -13.03 6.00
C ASP A 77 -16.01 -12.24 4.87
N LYS A 78 -16.77 -12.94 4.06
CA LYS A 78 -17.57 -12.37 2.97
C LYS A 78 -18.76 -11.53 3.46
N SER A 79 -19.06 -11.55 4.76
CA SER A 79 -20.15 -10.77 5.34
C SER A 79 -19.93 -9.25 5.26
N GLY A 80 -18.70 -8.80 5.05
CA GLY A 80 -18.37 -7.39 4.84
C GLY A 80 -18.83 -6.82 3.49
N GLY A 81 -19.32 -7.65 2.55
CA GLY A 81 -19.75 -7.23 1.21
C GLY A 81 -21.12 -7.79 0.83
N LEU A 82 -21.91 -7.04 0.09
CA LEU A 82 -23.28 -7.44 -0.31
C LEU A 82 -23.30 -8.54 -1.35
N HIS A 83 -22.33 -8.57 -2.26
CA HIS A 83 -22.20 -9.62 -3.27
C HIS A 83 -21.78 -10.99 -2.68
N SER A 84 -21.17 -11.01 -1.50
CA SER A 84 -20.82 -12.23 -0.74
C SER A 84 -19.84 -13.17 -1.44
N ASP A 85 -19.03 -12.70 -2.35
CA ASP A 85 -18.03 -13.48 -3.07
C ASP A 85 -16.58 -13.03 -2.80
N ASN A 86 -16.38 -11.82 -2.25
CA ASN A 86 -15.06 -11.30 -1.96
C ASN A 86 -14.91 -10.86 -0.49
N THR A 87 -13.66 -10.63 -0.09
CA THR A 87 -13.25 -10.20 1.25
C THR A 87 -12.04 -9.26 1.12
N CYS A 88 -11.66 -8.54 2.19
CA CYS A 88 -10.39 -7.81 2.19
C CYS A 88 -9.21 -8.72 1.81
N GLY A 89 -9.16 -9.94 2.40
CA GLY A 89 -8.13 -10.93 2.10
C GLY A 89 -8.13 -11.44 0.67
N GLY A 90 -9.24 -11.30 -0.07
CA GLY A 90 -9.34 -11.68 -1.48
C GLY A 90 -8.48 -10.82 -2.40
N CYS A 91 -8.39 -9.52 -2.10
CA CYS A 91 -7.52 -8.59 -2.80
C CYS A 91 -6.18 -8.40 -2.06
N HIS A 92 -6.18 -8.42 -0.72
CA HIS A 92 -5.00 -8.30 0.13
C HIS A 92 -4.53 -9.70 0.61
N SER A 93 -3.83 -10.43 -0.26
CA SER A 93 -3.40 -11.80 0.02
C SER A 93 -2.29 -11.88 1.06
N PRO A 94 -2.41 -12.71 2.12
CA PRO A 94 -1.32 -12.92 3.06
C PRO A 94 -0.08 -13.55 2.42
N ALA A 95 -0.23 -14.28 1.32
CA ALA A 95 0.90 -14.88 0.60
C ALA A 95 1.79 -13.85 -0.12
N THR A 96 1.33 -12.61 -0.22
CA THR A 96 2.01 -11.51 -0.94
C THR A 96 2.14 -10.26 -0.07
N GLY A 97 2.38 -10.43 1.23
CA GLY A 97 2.50 -9.28 2.15
C GLY A 97 1.20 -8.48 2.29
N PHE A 98 0.05 -9.13 2.22
CA PHE A 98 -1.26 -8.48 2.18
C PHE A 98 -1.39 -7.47 1.02
N GLY A 99 -0.75 -7.76 -0.10
CA GLY A 99 -0.94 -7.08 -1.39
C GLY A 99 -1.66 -7.97 -2.39
N ASP A 100 -1.70 -7.54 -3.64
CA ASP A 100 -2.33 -8.29 -4.71
C ASP A 100 -1.61 -9.60 -5.01
N SER A 101 -2.39 -10.61 -5.38
CA SER A 101 -1.86 -11.90 -5.82
C SER A 101 -1.57 -11.97 -7.34
N GLN A 102 -1.91 -10.90 -8.08
CA GLN A 102 -1.73 -10.75 -9.52
C GLN A 102 -1.27 -9.33 -9.89
N SER A 103 -1.13 -9.04 -11.18
CA SER A 103 -0.74 -7.71 -11.67
C SER A 103 -1.80 -6.65 -11.38
N MET A 104 -3.08 -6.97 -11.60
CA MET A 104 -4.20 -6.05 -11.42
C MET A 104 -5.32 -6.73 -10.63
N ALA A 105 -5.95 -6.02 -9.71
CA ALA A 105 -6.90 -6.59 -8.76
C ALA A 105 -8.16 -7.16 -9.43
N ILE A 106 -8.65 -8.26 -8.85
CA ILE A 106 -9.96 -8.86 -9.14
C ILE A 106 -10.76 -8.86 -7.83
N GLY A 107 -11.85 -8.12 -7.79
CA GLY A 107 -12.73 -8.02 -6.63
C GLY A 107 -13.88 -9.01 -6.68
N ILE A 108 -15.05 -8.52 -7.06
CA ILE A 108 -16.28 -9.31 -7.19
C ILE A 108 -16.25 -10.30 -8.37
N GLN A 109 -17.25 -11.20 -8.43
CA GLN A 109 -17.45 -12.18 -9.51
C GLN A 109 -16.19 -13.04 -9.76
N ASN A 110 -15.46 -13.31 -8.69
CA ASN A 110 -14.26 -14.12 -8.75
C ASN A 110 -14.59 -15.61 -8.59
N ASN A 111 -13.63 -16.45 -8.94
CA ASN A 111 -13.74 -17.91 -8.86
C ASN A 111 -13.42 -18.49 -7.47
N ASN A 112 -13.50 -17.72 -6.40
CA ASN A 112 -13.14 -18.08 -5.01
C ASN A 112 -11.66 -18.46 -4.77
N LEU A 113 -10.79 -18.33 -5.76
CA LEU A 113 -9.34 -18.48 -5.61
C LEU A 113 -8.69 -17.14 -5.28
N VAL A 114 -7.57 -17.19 -4.55
CA VAL A 114 -6.67 -16.06 -4.29
C VAL A 114 -5.26 -16.52 -4.62
N GLY A 115 -4.74 -16.06 -5.75
CA GLY A 115 -3.47 -16.56 -6.28
C GLY A 115 -3.35 -16.35 -7.78
N PRO A 116 -2.43 -17.05 -8.44
CA PRO A 116 -2.18 -16.90 -9.86
C PRO A 116 -3.37 -17.29 -10.76
N HIS A 117 -4.26 -18.15 -10.28
CA HIS A 117 -5.44 -18.60 -11.04
C HIS A 117 -6.73 -17.89 -10.64
N ARG A 118 -6.65 -16.80 -9.87
CA ARG A 118 -7.81 -15.95 -9.61
C ARG A 118 -8.35 -15.40 -10.91
N ALA A 119 -9.64 -15.59 -11.16
CA ALA A 119 -10.32 -15.16 -12.37
C ALA A 119 -11.57 -14.33 -12.04
N GLY A 120 -11.86 -13.34 -12.86
CA GLY A 120 -12.98 -12.41 -12.72
C GLY A 120 -12.69 -11.08 -13.42
N PRO A 121 -13.61 -10.11 -13.35
CA PRO A 121 -13.38 -8.77 -13.92
C PRO A 121 -12.30 -8.04 -13.12
N ARG A 122 -11.39 -7.38 -13.85
CA ARG A 122 -10.29 -6.63 -13.22
C ARG A 122 -10.72 -5.22 -12.86
N ASN A 123 -10.16 -4.73 -11.77
CA ASN A 123 -10.26 -3.34 -11.36
C ASN A 123 -9.29 -2.46 -12.18
N GLN A 124 -9.23 -1.15 -11.88
CA GLN A 124 -8.32 -0.22 -12.55
C GLN A 124 -6.85 -0.43 -12.15
N ARG A 125 -6.61 -0.80 -10.91
CA ARG A 125 -5.27 -0.86 -10.32
C ARG A 125 -5.09 -2.12 -9.49
N ARG A 126 -3.85 -2.43 -9.21
CA ARG A 126 -3.53 -3.50 -8.26
C ARG A 126 -3.77 -3.06 -6.83
N THR A 127 -3.99 -4.03 -5.96
CA THR A 127 -4.12 -3.82 -4.51
C THR A 127 -2.76 -3.51 -3.89
N PRO A 128 -2.60 -2.37 -3.19
CA PRO A 128 -1.38 -2.07 -2.45
C PRO A 128 -1.21 -3.01 -1.24
N ALA A 129 0.04 -3.23 -0.81
CA ALA A 129 0.31 -4.04 0.37
C ALA A 129 -0.18 -3.36 1.66
N ALA A 130 -0.79 -4.15 2.56
CA ALA A 130 -1.22 -3.67 3.88
C ALA A 130 -0.16 -3.90 4.99
N VAL A 131 0.95 -4.60 4.69
CA VAL A 131 2.08 -4.70 5.63
C VAL A 131 2.67 -3.32 5.88
N ASN A 132 2.83 -2.95 7.16
CA ASN A 132 3.31 -1.65 7.63
C ASN A 132 2.38 -0.45 7.34
N VAL A 133 1.16 -0.66 6.84
CA VAL A 133 0.24 0.41 6.47
C VAL A 133 -0.13 1.35 7.63
N ALA A 134 0.04 0.91 8.88
CA ALA A 134 -0.14 1.73 10.08
C ALA A 134 0.67 3.05 10.05
N PHE A 135 1.81 3.06 9.36
CA PHE A 135 2.69 4.22 9.30
C PHE A 135 2.48 5.11 8.06
N TYR A 136 1.51 4.80 7.19
CA TYR A 136 1.33 5.52 5.93
C TYR A 136 0.43 6.74 6.12
N PRO A 137 0.93 7.97 5.91
CA PRO A 137 0.14 9.19 6.01
C PRO A 137 -0.80 9.37 4.81
N ARG A 138 -0.58 8.62 3.72
CA ARG A 138 -1.35 8.68 2.49
C ARG A 138 -1.52 7.28 1.92
N LEU A 139 -2.76 6.91 1.57
CA LEU A 139 -3.14 5.59 1.09
C LEU A 139 -3.59 5.66 -0.37
N MET A 140 -3.74 4.50 -1.01
CA MET A 140 -4.06 4.29 -2.41
C MET A 140 -2.95 4.79 -3.36
N TRP A 141 -2.94 4.29 -4.60
CA TRP A 141 -1.92 4.64 -5.59
C TRP A 141 -1.98 6.11 -6.04
N ASN A 142 -3.18 6.67 -6.12
CA ASN A 142 -3.38 8.09 -6.45
C ASN A 142 -3.40 9.01 -5.22
N GLY A 143 -3.24 8.45 -4.02
CA GLY A 143 -3.18 9.22 -2.78
C GLY A 143 -4.51 9.80 -2.30
N ARG A 144 -5.65 9.23 -2.73
CA ARG A 144 -7.01 9.77 -2.46
C ARG A 144 -7.42 9.77 -0.99
N PHE A 145 -6.78 8.98 -0.14
CA PHE A 145 -7.00 8.96 1.32
C PHE A 145 -5.75 9.45 2.03
N ALA A 146 -5.86 10.46 2.85
CA ALA A 146 -4.69 11.06 3.48
C ALA A 146 -4.99 11.64 4.86
N SER A 147 -3.99 11.61 5.75
CA SER A 147 -3.97 12.45 6.93
C SER A 147 -3.66 13.89 6.54
N LEU A 148 -4.46 14.84 6.99
CA LEU A 148 -4.27 16.26 6.70
C LEU A 148 -3.13 16.86 7.53
N SER A 149 -2.80 16.28 8.69
CA SER A 149 -1.60 16.63 9.46
C SER A 149 -0.30 16.07 8.85
N GLY A 150 -0.43 15.07 7.94
CA GLY A 150 0.71 14.30 7.41
C GLY A 150 1.21 13.20 8.34
N ASP A 151 0.50 12.93 9.43
CA ASP A 151 0.74 11.82 10.36
C ASP A 151 -0.52 10.96 10.50
N PRO A 152 -0.50 9.65 10.17
CA PRO A 152 -1.69 8.80 10.26
C PRO A 152 -2.22 8.61 11.69
N PHE A 153 -1.42 8.92 12.72
CA PHE A 153 -1.79 8.85 14.14
C PHE A 153 -2.30 10.18 14.69
N ASP A 154 -2.27 11.24 13.91
CA ASP A 154 -2.70 12.57 14.32
C ASP A 154 -3.94 12.99 13.52
N ASN A 155 -5.10 13.00 14.19
CA ASN A 155 -6.37 13.42 13.63
C ASN A 155 -6.72 14.89 13.98
N SER A 156 -5.78 15.67 14.48
CA SER A 156 -6.02 17.08 14.87
C SER A 156 -6.49 17.95 13.69
N ALA A 157 -6.06 17.63 12.47
CA ALA A 157 -6.53 18.25 11.24
C ALA A 157 -7.63 17.44 10.52
N GLY A 158 -7.92 16.22 10.98
CA GLY A 158 -8.80 15.27 10.31
C GLY A 158 -8.15 14.51 9.16
N PHE A 159 -8.99 13.76 8.43
CA PHE A 159 -8.55 12.94 7.31
C PHE A 159 -9.28 13.34 6.03
N SER A 160 -8.55 13.39 4.91
CA SER A 160 -9.07 13.71 3.58
C SER A 160 -9.53 12.45 2.87
N PHE A 161 -10.81 12.45 2.48
CA PHE A 161 -11.44 11.39 1.69
C PHE A 161 -12.31 12.04 0.61
N PRO A 162 -12.58 11.36 -0.51
CA PRO A 162 -13.54 11.88 -1.48
C PRO A 162 -14.96 11.91 -0.89
N PRO A 163 -15.88 12.70 -1.48
CA PRO A 163 -17.29 12.66 -1.10
C PRO A 163 -17.88 11.24 -1.18
N PRO A 164 -18.85 10.88 -0.32
CA PRO A 164 -19.49 11.74 0.70
C PRO A 164 -18.67 11.87 1.99
N GLU A 165 -17.66 11.05 2.20
CA GLU A 165 -16.98 10.87 3.49
C GLU A 165 -16.22 12.13 3.94
N GLY A 166 -15.48 12.76 3.01
CA GLY A 166 -14.63 13.92 3.31
C GLY A 166 -15.37 15.20 3.64
N THR A 167 -16.69 15.21 3.55
CA THR A 167 -17.50 16.42 3.85
C THR A 167 -18.01 16.48 5.28
N THR A 168 -18.17 15.32 5.96
CA THR A 168 -18.87 15.28 7.25
C THR A 168 -18.36 14.24 8.23
N ARG A 169 -17.62 13.21 7.79
CA ARG A 169 -17.36 12.02 8.62
C ARG A 169 -16.01 12.03 9.34
N PHE A 170 -14.93 12.44 8.71
CA PHE A 170 -13.58 12.27 9.24
C PHE A 170 -12.95 13.62 9.63
N GLY A 171 -13.74 14.46 10.31
CA GLY A 171 -13.32 15.79 10.77
C GLY A 171 -12.26 15.77 11.87
N PRO A 172 -11.75 16.97 12.23
CA PRO A 172 -10.73 17.12 13.25
C PRO A 172 -11.16 16.63 14.64
N ASN A 173 -10.21 16.00 15.36
CA ASN A 173 -10.36 15.62 16.76
C ASN A 173 -11.56 14.68 17.04
N ASP A 174 -11.94 13.85 16.07
CA ASP A 174 -12.96 12.82 16.30
C ASP A 174 -12.46 11.83 17.37
N PRO A 175 -13.23 11.59 18.46
CA PRO A 175 -12.79 10.73 19.55
C PRO A 175 -12.75 9.24 19.20
N ILE A 176 -13.36 8.84 18.08
CA ILE A 176 -13.44 7.45 17.62
C ILE A 176 -12.47 7.22 16.45
N ILE A 177 -12.49 8.12 15.48
CA ILE A 177 -11.66 8.03 14.28
C ILE A 177 -10.29 8.67 14.57
N THR A 178 -9.51 7.99 15.40
CA THR A 178 -8.22 8.50 15.91
C THR A 178 -7.03 8.14 15.03
N HIS A 179 -7.24 7.36 13.97
CA HIS A 179 -6.18 6.90 13.06
C HIS A 179 -6.72 6.78 11.64
N LEU A 180 -5.87 7.07 10.63
CA LEU A 180 -6.25 7.03 9.21
C LEU A 180 -6.84 5.68 8.78
N LEU A 181 -6.34 4.55 9.31
CA LEU A 181 -6.88 3.22 8.99
C LEU A 181 -8.30 2.99 9.50
N ILE A 182 -8.68 3.60 10.63
CA ILE A 182 -10.06 3.52 11.10
C ILE A 182 -10.99 4.22 10.11
N ALA A 183 -10.59 5.38 9.59
CA ALA A 183 -11.33 6.07 8.54
C ALA A 183 -11.38 5.24 7.24
N GLN A 184 -10.23 4.71 6.80
CA GLN A 184 -10.12 3.94 5.56
C GLN A 184 -11.00 2.68 5.56
N ALA A 185 -11.11 1.97 6.69
CA ALA A 185 -11.91 0.75 6.80
C ALA A 185 -13.43 0.97 6.55
N HIS A 186 -13.90 2.23 6.47
CA HIS A 186 -15.27 2.55 6.07
C HIS A 186 -15.50 2.42 4.54
N MET A 187 -14.44 2.43 3.73
CA MET A 187 -14.55 2.57 2.28
C MET A 187 -14.73 1.22 1.54
N PRO A 188 -13.89 0.19 1.72
CA PRO A 188 -13.92 -1.00 0.89
C PRO A 188 -15.28 -1.71 0.84
N PRO A 189 -16.05 -1.83 1.94
CA PRO A 189 -17.38 -2.42 1.91
C PRO A 189 -18.39 -1.69 1.02
N THR A 190 -18.15 -0.42 0.70
CA THR A 190 -19.03 0.41 -0.14
C THR A 190 -18.62 0.45 -1.61
N GLU A 191 -17.43 -0.07 -1.95
CA GLU A 191 -16.90 -0.07 -3.31
C GLU A 191 -17.53 -1.22 -4.12
N LEU A 192 -18.28 -0.88 -5.16
CA LEU A 192 -19.05 -1.84 -5.96
C LEU A 192 -18.14 -2.89 -6.62
N VAL A 193 -17.03 -2.44 -7.19
CA VAL A 193 -16.06 -3.29 -7.91
C VAL A 193 -15.22 -4.19 -6.99
N GLU A 194 -15.12 -3.84 -5.70
CA GLU A 194 -14.27 -4.54 -4.76
C GLU A 194 -15.05 -5.61 -3.98
N VAL A 195 -16.14 -5.20 -3.30
CA VAL A 195 -16.82 -6.04 -2.31
C VAL A 195 -18.34 -5.93 -2.36
N ALA A 196 -18.91 -4.74 -2.62
CA ALA A 196 -20.36 -4.54 -2.57
C ALA A 196 -21.11 -5.24 -3.71
N GLY A 197 -20.52 -5.30 -4.92
CA GLY A 197 -21.14 -5.89 -6.12
C GLY A 197 -22.14 -4.97 -6.80
N PHE A 198 -22.84 -5.51 -7.80
CA PHE A 198 -23.72 -4.74 -8.68
C PHE A 198 -25.18 -5.25 -8.70
N THR A 199 -25.56 -6.16 -7.80
CA THR A 199 -26.90 -6.72 -7.77
C THR A 199 -27.98 -5.64 -7.60
N GLY A 200 -28.91 -5.53 -8.54
CA GLY A 200 -29.98 -4.54 -8.52
C GLY A 200 -29.59 -3.15 -9.02
N THR A 201 -28.41 -2.99 -9.62
CA THR A 201 -27.93 -1.68 -10.12
C THR A 201 -28.19 -1.45 -11.60
N ARG A 202 -28.64 -2.46 -12.35
CA ARG A 202 -28.90 -2.37 -13.80
C ARG A 202 -29.75 -1.15 -14.14
N GLY A 203 -29.27 -0.33 -15.10
CA GLY A 203 -29.94 0.90 -15.55
C GLY A 203 -29.87 2.06 -14.54
N THR A 204 -29.13 1.95 -13.43
CA THR A 204 -29.12 2.99 -12.38
C THR A 204 -27.77 3.69 -12.20
N ILE A 205 -26.66 3.11 -12.69
CA ILE A 205 -25.31 3.66 -12.50
C ILE A 205 -24.55 3.92 -13.80
N GLY A 206 -25.00 3.34 -14.90
CA GLY A 206 -24.41 3.48 -16.22
C GLY A 206 -24.49 2.16 -16.99
N PRO A 207 -24.77 2.20 -18.31
CA PRO A 207 -24.97 1.00 -19.13
C PRO A 207 -23.71 0.12 -19.21
N GLU A 208 -22.53 0.71 -19.02
CA GLU A 208 -21.24 -0.01 -18.99
C GLU A 208 -21.09 -0.94 -17.79
N PHE A 209 -21.83 -0.70 -16.71
CA PHE A 209 -21.84 -1.56 -15.51
C PHE A 209 -22.97 -2.59 -15.52
N ASP A 210 -23.96 -2.47 -16.40
CA ASP A 210 -25.10 -3.40 -16.48
C ASP A 210 -24.69 -4.88 -16.62
N PRO A 211 -23.61 -5.24 -17.36
CA PRO A 211 -23.15 -6.63 -17.45
C PRO A 211 -22.67 -7.25 -16.11
N PHE A 212 -22.36 -6.43 -15.12
CA PHE A 212 -21.91 -6.90 -13.81
C PHE A 212 -23.04 -7.14 -12.81
N ASP A 213 -24.26 -6.76 -13.15
CA ASP A 213 -25.47 -7.13 -12.40
C ASP A 213 -25.88 -8.57 -12.77
N ASP A 214 -25.36 -9.54 -12.04
CA ASP A 214 -25.59 -10.99 -12.23
C ASP A 214 -26.73 -11.53 -11.36
N GLY A 215 -27.35 -10.69 -10.55
CA GLY A 215 -28.44 -11.06 -9.63
C GLY A 215 -27.97 -11.84 -8.40
N LEU A 216 -26.65 -11.99 -8.20
CA LEU A 216 -26.09 -12.69 -7.04
C LEU A 216 -25.81 -11.74 -5.88
N GLY A 217 -25.92 -12.26 -4.65
CA GLY A 217 -25.73 -11.46 -3.43
C GLY A 217 -26.98 -10.67 -3.00
N SER A 218 -26.79 -9.71 -2.13
CA SER A 218 -27.85 -8.80 -1.67
C SER A 218 -27.99 -7.61 -2.64
N VAL A 219 -29.21 -7.14 -2.81
CA VAL A 219 -29.48 -5.94 -3.63
C VAL A 219 -28.72 -4.75 -3.05
N VAL A 220 -27.97 -4.08 -3.92
CA VAL A 220 -27.28 -2.83 -3.56
C VAL A 220 -28.33 -1.74 -3.34
N PRO A 221 -28.38 -1.09 -2.17
CA PRO A 221 -29.39 -0.08 -1.88
C PRO A 221 -29.34 1.10 -2.84
N PRO A 222 -30.47 1.80 -3.09
CA PRO A 222 -30.47 3.04 -3.86
C PRO A 222 -29.63 4.12 -3.15
N PRO A 223 -29.19 5.16 -3.89
CA PRO A 223 -28.54 6.31 -3.29
C PRO A 223 -29.42 6.98 -2.22
N ASP A 224 -28.77 7.55 -1.21
CA ASP A 224 -29.40 8.43 -0.25
C ASP A 224 -29.78 9.79 -0.85
N ALA A 225 -30.32 10.70 -0.04
CA ALA A 225 -30.72 12.04 -0.46
C ALA A 225 -29.55 12.90 -1.00
N SER A 226 -28.31 12.54 -0.69
CA SER A 226 -27.09 13.19 -1.19
C SER A 226 -26.60 12.59 -2.51
N GLY A 227 -27.26 11.54 -3.01
CA GLY A 227 -26.91 10.85 -4.25
C GLY A 227 -25.83 9.78 -4.10
N TYR A 228 -25.46 9.39 -2.87
CA TYR A 228 -24.43 8.40 -2.60
C TYR A 228 -24.99 7.11 -2.01
N ARG A 229 -24.38 5.97 -2.33
CA ARG A 229 -24.75 4.65 -1.79
C ARG A 229 -23.94 4.21 -0.57
N ASN A 230 -22.90 4.95 -0.19
CA ASN A 230 -21.96 4.55 0.86
C ASN A 230 -22.64 4.23 2.19
N GLU A 231 -23.47 5.15 2.71
CA GLU A 231 -24.14 4.90 3.98
C GLU A 231 -25.23 3.83 3.87
N PRO A 232 -26.12 3.83 2.88
CA PRO A 232 -27.05 2.73 2.66
C PRO A 232 -26.38 1.35 2.58
N ILE A 233 -25.25 1.21 1.90
CA ILE A 233 -24.49 -0.05 1.83
C ILE A 233 -23.94 -0.42 3.22
N ARG A 234 -23.36 0.52 3.96
CA ARG A 234 -22.89 0.26 5.33
C ARG A 234 -23.99 -0.23 6.24
N GLN A 235 -25.20 0.36 6.14
CA GLN A 235 -26.34 -0.10 6.93
C GLN A 235 -26.73 -1.54 6.57
N ALA A 236 -26.76 -1.90 5.29
CA ALA A 236 -27.06 -3.28 4.86
C ALA A 236 -26.00 -4.29 5.34
N VAL A 237 -24.72 -3.90 5.37
CA VAL A 237 -23.64 -4.72 5.97
C VAL A 237 -23.86 -4.88 7.49
N LEU A 238 -24.23 -3.80 8.18
CA LEU A 238 -24.50 -3.86 9.61
C LEU A 238 -25.72 -4.71 9.95
N GLU A 239 -26.78 -4.67 9.14
CA GLU A 239 -27.95 -5.56 9.30
C GLU A 239 -27.52 -7.03 9.25
N ARG A 240 -26.65 -7.38 8.28
CA ARG A 240 -26.09 -8.73 8.16
C ARG A 240 -25.27 -9.12 9.39
N LEU A 241 -24.37 -8.26 9.86
CA LEU A 241 -23.57 -8.53 11.06
C LEU A 241 -24.44 -8.65 12.32
N ASN A 242 -25.43 -7.78 12.47
CA ASN A 242 -26.36 -7.78 13.61
C ASN A 242 -27.31 -8.99 13.60
N SER A 243 -27.66 -9.53 12.42
CA SER A 243 -28.47 -10.76 12.29
C SER A 243 -27.66 -12.04 12.50
N THR A 244 -26.31 -11.96 12.56
CA THR A 244 -25.42 -13.12 12.74
C THR A 244 -25.12 -13.32 14.24
N PRO A 245 -25.67 -14.36 14.93
CA PRO A 245 -25.49 -14.53 16.37
C PRO A 245 -24.02 -14.63 16.81
N ALA A 246 -23.18 -15.29 16.01
CA ALA A 246 -21.76 -15.45 16.31
C ALA A 246 -21.02 -14.09 16.29
N TYR A 247 -21.38 -13.16 15.40
CA TYR A 247 -20.83 -11.80 15.43
C TYR A 247 -21.39 -11.02 16.62
N ARG A 248 -22.69 -11.10 16.91
CA ARG A 248 -23.26 -10.46 18.10
C ARG A 248 -22.52 -10.88 19.38
N GLN A 249 -22.20 -12.17 19.53
CA GLN A 249 -21.43 -12.68 20.65
C GLN A 249 -20.00 -12.11 20.69
N LYS A 250 -19.30 -12.14 19.56
CA LYS A 250 -17.90 -11.65 19.49
C LYS A 250 -17.79 -10.15 19.74
N PHE A 251 -18.66 -9.35 19.14
CA PHE A 251 -18.70 -7.91 19.39
C PHE A 251 -19.13 -7.62 20.84
N GLY A 252 -20.11 -8.36 21.38
CA GLY A 252 -20.55 -8.22 22.79
C GLY A 252 -19.44 -8.49 23.81
N ALA A 253 -18.52 -9.41 23.51
CA ALA A 253 -17.36 -9.65 24.35
C ALA A 253 -16.38 -8.46 24.44
N LEU A 254 -16.43 -7.53 23.47
CA LEU A 254 -15.49 -6.41 23.35
C LEU A 254 -16.16 -5.03 23.55
N PHE A 255 -17.44 -4.94 23.26
CA PHE A 255 -18.20 -3.69 23.31
C PHE A 255 -19.38 -3.81 24.28
N PRO A 256 -19.31 -3.13 25.44
CA PRO A 256 -20.36 -3.22 26.49
C PRO A 256 -21.75 -2.85 25.97
N SER A 257 -21.87 -1.91 25.03
CA SER A 257 -23.14 -1.55 24.41
C SER A 257 -23.80 -2.71 23.68
N VAL A 258 -23.02 -3.53 22.97
CA VAL A 258 -23.51 -4.72 22.27
C VAL A 258 -23.86 -5.83 23.27
N ALA A 259 -23.07 -6.01 24.31
CA ALA A 259 -23.38 -6.93 25.42
C ALA A 259 -24.71 -6.59 26.10
N ALA A 260 -25.03 -5.30 26.24
CA ALA A 260 -26.28 -4.80 26.77
C ALA A 260 -27.47 -4.88 25.79
N GLY A 261 -27.29 -5.46 24.59
CA GLY A 261 -28.35 -5.62 23.59
C GLY A 261 -28.37 -4.55 22.49
N GLY A 262 -27.53 -3.52 22.59
CA GLY A 262 -27.38 -2.49 21.53
C GLY A 262 -26.85 -3.05 20.21
N PRO A 263 -26.99 -2.35 19.08
CA PRO A 263 -26.50 -2.82 17.78
C PRO A 263 -24.97 -2.73 17.67
N ILE A 264 -24.41 -3.55 16.78
CA ILE A 264 -23.08 -3.34 16.21
C ILE A 264 -23.19 -2.14 15.27
N ASP A 265 -22.28 -1.19 15.38
CA ASP A 265 -22.16 -0.04 14.48
C ASP A 265 -20.90 -0.11 13.62
N PHE A 266 -20.83 0.78 12.60
CA PHE A 266 -19.72 0.73 11.66
C PHE A 266 -18.39 1.20 12.24
N SER A 267 -18.41 2.00 13.31
CA SER A 267 -17.19 2.40 14.02
C SER A 267 -16.55 1.22 14.75
N MET A 268 -17.37 0.29 15.26
CA MET A 268 -16.88 -0.95 15.88
C MET A 268 -16.25 -1.87 14.84
N PHE A 269 -16.87 -1.99 13.65
CA PHE A 269 -16.33 -2.73 12.50
C PHE A 269 -14.98 -2.15 12.07
N SER A 270 -14.93 -0.84 11.77
CA SER A 270 -13.73 -0.19 11.26
C SER A 270 -12.56 -0.22 12.26
N ARG A 271 -12.85 -0.05 13.56
CA ARG A 271 -11.84 -0.19 14.62
C ARG A 271 -11.28 -1.60 14.72
N ALA A 272 -12.11 -2.63 14.52
CA ALA A 272 -11.63 -4.02 14.52
C ALA A 272 -10.69 -4.29 13.31
N ILE A 273 -11.07 -3.82 12.11
CA ILE A 273 -10.22 -3.92 10.91
C ILE A 273 -8.88 -3.21 11.13
N ALA A 274 -8.89 -1.94 11.55
CA ALA A 274 -7.67 -1.18 11.81
C ALA A 274 -6.79 -1.83 12.88
N GLU A 275 -7.40 -2.40 13.93
CA GLU A 275 -6.65 -3.09 14.98
C GLU A 275 -5.94 -4.35 14.46
N PHE A 276 -6.55 -5.07 13.51
CA PHE A 276 -5.87 -6.17 12.82
C PHE A 276 -4.70 -5.64 11.97
N GLU A 277 -4.88 -4.55 11.22
CA GLU A 277 -3.82 -3.95 10.42
C GLU A 277 -2.64 -3.47 11.29
N PHE A 278 -2.87 -3.01 12.53
CA PHE A 278 -1.80 -2.69 13.49
C PHE A 278 -0.96 -3.91 13.88
N THR A 279 -1.47 -5.13 13.71
CA THR A 279 -0.68 -6.35 13.91
C THR A 279 0.20 -6.70 12.70
N LEU A 280 -0.01 -6.06 11.54
CA LEU A 280 0.73 -6.31 10.31
C LEU A 280 1.98 -5.41 10.19
N VAL A 281 2.61 -5.07 11.31
CA VAL A 281 3.85 -4.28 11.34
C VAL A 281 5.05 -5.21 11.34
N PHE A 282 5.88 -5.08 10.31
CA PHE A 282 7.08 -5.88 10.04
C PHE A 282 8.19 -4.94 9.56
N ALA A 283 8.91 -4.33 10.49
CA ALA A 283 9.95 -3.36 10.25
C ALA A 283 11.22 -3.67 11.08
N ASP A 284 11.58 -4.95 11.14
CA ASP A 284 12.81 -5.48 11.74
C ASP A 284 13.67 -6.17 10.66
N ALA A 285 13.82 -5.53 9.50
CA ALA A 285 14.64 -5.98 8.39
C ALA A 285 16.15 -5.87 8.72
N PRO A 286 17.05 -6.48 7.94
CA PRO A 286 18.50 -6.38 8.16
C PRO A 286 19.02 -4.95 8.31
N ILE A 287 18.49 -3.98 7.53
CA ILE A 287 18.89 -2.57 7.63
C ILE A 287 18.49 -1.94 8.97
N ASP A 288 17.34 -2.34 9.54
CA ASP A 288 16.90 -1.81 10.84
C ASP A 288 17.80 -2.28 11.95
N ARG A 289 18.13 -3.57 11.97
CA ARG A 289 19.04 -4.15 12.95
C ARG A 289 20.44 -3.58 12.80
N PHE A 290 20.93 -3.38 11.58
CA PHE A 290 22.17 -2.69 11.32
C PHE A 290 22.18 -1.26 11.89
N ALA A 291 21.13 -0.48 11.63
CA ALA A 291 21.00 0.88 12.15
C ALA A 291 20.98 0.93 13.70
N ARG A 292 20.50 -0.14 14.35
CA ARG A 292 20.53 -0.30 15.81
C ARG A 292 21.86 -0.84 16.37
N GLY A 293 22.87 -1.05 15.51
CA GLY A 293 24.22 -1.44 15.90
C GLY A 293 24.58 -2.90 15.66
N GLU A 294 23.68 -3.73 15.10
CA GLU A 294 23.96 -5.11 14.72
C GLU A 294 24.67 -5.15 13.35
N THR A 295 25.96 -4.82 13.32
CA THR A 295 26.72 -4.69 12.06
C THR A 295 26.74 -5.95 11.21
N GLY A 296 26.63 -7.14 11.82
CA GLY A 296 26.50 -8.43 11.14
C GLY A 296 25.12 -8.73 10.56
N ALA A 297 24.10 -7.90 10.79
CA ALA A 297 22.74 -8.13 10.27
C ALA A 297 22.64 -8.00 8.75
N MET A 298 23.51 -7.22 8.13
CA MET A 298 23.60 -7.05 6.68
C MET A 298 24.84 -7.71 6.10
N SER A 299 24.68 -8.39 4.96
CA SER A 299 25.79 -8.84 4.14
C SER A 299 26.52 -7.65 3.49
N GLU A 300 27.77 -7.83 3.05
CA GLU A 300 28.50 -6.78 2.35
C GLU A 300 27.79 -6.31 1.08
N ALA A 301 27.17 -7.23 0.32
CA ALA A 301 26.39 -6.88 -0.87
C ALA A 301 25.19 -5.98 -0.52
N GLN A 302 24.47 -6.28 0.57
CA GLN A 302 23.39 -5.43 1.07
C GLN A 302 23.91 -4.05 1.50
N LYS A 303 25.05 -3.98 2.18
CA LYS A 303 25.68 -2.70 2.60
C LYS A 303 26.09 -1.86 1.39
N ARG A 304 26.74 -2.46 0.37
CA ARG A 304 27.08 -1.74 -0.87
C ARG A 304 25.83 -1.28 -1.62
N GLY A 305 24.81 -2.14 -1.72
CA GLY A 305 23.53 -1.79 -2.32
C GLY A 305 22.82 -0.63 -1.58
N ALA A 306 22.84 -0.63 -0.25
CA ALA A 306 22.33 0.48 0.55
C ALA A 306 23.11 1.79 0.28
N LEU A 307 24.42 1.74 0.19
CA LEU A 307 25.24 2.90 -0.16
C LEU A 307 24.95 3.44 -1.57
N ILE A 308 24.60 2.57 -2.51
CA ILE A 308 24.11 3.01 -3.84
C ILE A 308 22.75 3.69 -3.70
N PHE A 309 21.83 3.10 -2.97
CA PHE A 309 20.48 3.61 -2.74
C PHE A 309 20.48 5.02 -2.12
N PHE A 310 21.24 5.21 -1.04
CA PHE A 310 21.34 6.49 -0.33
C PHE A 310 22.31 7.50 -0.98
N GLY A 311 23.16 7.07 -1.90
CA GLY A 311 24.20 7.87 -2.54
C GLY A 311 24.01 7.98 -4.05
N LYS A 312 24.85 7.31 -4.86
CA LYS A 312 24.92 7.43 -6.32
C LYS A 312 23.56 7.21 -7.01
N GLY A 313 22.75 6.26 -6.50
CA GLY A 313 21.44 5.93 -7.05
C GLY A 313 20.38 6.99 -6.80
N ASN A 314 20.59 7.85 -5.80
CA ASN A 314 19.64 8.89 -5.35
C ASN A 314 18.19 8.40 -5.14
N CYS A 315 18.01 7.10 -4.86
CA CYS A 315 16.68 6.49 -4.69
C CYS A 315 15.94 7.12 -3.49
N VAL A 316 16.71 7.53 -2.47
CA VAL A 316 16.18 8.17 -1.25
C VAL A 316 15.49 9.52 -1.51
N ALA A 317 15.66 10.13 -2.68
CA ALA A 317 14.99 11.38 -3.05
C ALA A 317 13.45 11.22 -3.10
N CYS A 318 12.95 10.06 -3.57
CA CYS A 318 11.53 9.70 -3.57
C CYS A 318 11.24 8.62 -2.52
N HIS A 319 12.16 7.67 -2.32
CA HIS A 319 12.05 6.62 -1.30
C HIS A 319 12.68 7.05 0.03
N ALA A 320 12.23 8.20 0.52
CA ALA A 320 12.72 8.85 1.73
C ALA A 320 12.44 8.02 3.00
N VAL A 321 13.20 8.28 4.07
CA VAL A 321 13.11 7.55 5.33
C VAL A 321 12.80 8.41 6.55
N ALA A 322 12.97 9.74 6.46
CA ALA A 322 12.74 10.67 7.57
C ALA A 322 11.41 11.41 7.48
N GLY A 323 11.00 12.03 8.57
CA GLY A 323 9.80 12.85 8.65
C GLY A 323 8.51 12.04 8.37
N GLN A 324 7.65 12.55 7.50
CA GLN A 324 6.39 11.88 7.12
C GLN A 324 6.59 10.52 6.44
N SER A 325 7.81 10.21 6.01
CA SER A 325 8.17 8.90 5.45
C SER A 325 8.08 7.77 6.48
N ASN A 326 8.17 8.07 7.78
CA ASN A 326 8.06 7.10 8.86
C ASN A 326 8.96 5.87 8.65
N GLU A 327 10.17 6.08 8.09
CA GLU A 327 11.12 5.02 7.71
C GLU A 327 10.56 3.97 6.74
N MET A 328 9.49 4.29 5.99
CA MET A 328 8.84 3.35 5.06
C MET A 328 9.47 3.32 3.67
N PHE A 329 10.56 4.04 3.44
CA PHE A 329 11.20 4.16 2.12
C PHE A 329 10.22 4.68 1.06
N SER A 330 9.55 5.79 1.40
CA SER A 330 8.62 6.52 0.56
C SER A 330 8.46 7.94 1.10
N ASP A 331 8.44 8.93 0.23
CA ASP A 331 8.06 10.30 0.59
C ASP A 331 6.54 10.49 0.62
N PHE A 332 5.78 9.47 0.20
CA PHE A 332 4.32 9.48 0.04
C PHE A 332 3.79 10.60 -0.88
N ARG A 333 4.65 11.24 -1.67
CA ARG A 333 4.26 12.19 -2.70
C ARG A 333 3.91 11.48 -4.01
N ASN A 334 3.28 12.23 -4.90
CA ASN A 334 2.86 11.70 -6.19
C ASN A 334 3.83 12.17 -7.30
N HIS A 335 4.34 11.22 -8.09
CA HIS A 335 5.31 11.43 -9.15
C HIS A 335 4.83 10.81 -10.46
N VAL A 336 5.28 11.35 -11.60
CA VAL A 336 5.14 10.71 -12.91
C VAL A 336 6.42 9.92 -13.17
N ILE A 337 6.33 8.60 -13.09
CA ILE A 337 7.50 7.72 -13.22
C ILE A 337 7.49 6.89 -14.52
N GLY A 338 6.62 7.25 -15.48
CA GLY A 338 6.65 6.67 -16.82
C GLY A 338 6.16 5.23 -16.92
N VAL A 339 5.32 4.75 -16.01
CA VAL A 339 4.81 3.37 -16.03
C VAL A 339 3.98 3.12 -17.29
N PRO A 340 4.21 2.01 -18.03
CA PRO A 340 3.38 1.63 -19.18
C PRO A 340 1.89 1.55 -18.83
N GLN A 341 1.04 2.13 -19.70
CA GLN A 341 -0.41 2.20 -19.51
C GLN A 341 -1.06 0.87 -19.85
N VAL A 342 -1.11 -0.05 -18.89
CA VAL A 342 -1.76 -1.36 -19.03
C VAL A 342 -3.23 -1.23 -18.66
N ALA A 343 -4.11 -1.72 -19.53
CA ALA A 343 -5.55 -1.81 -19.28
C ALA A 343 -6.08 -3.20 -19.66
N PRO A 344 -7.01 -3.78 -18.87
CA PRO A 344 -7.51 -5.13 -19.11
C PRO A 344 -8.37 -5.22 -20.37
N ALA A 345 -8.34 -6.39 -21.01
CA ALA A 345 -9.24 -6.71 -22.11
C ALA A 345 -10.70 -6.83 -21.64
N PHE A 346 -10.88 -7.35 -20.43
CA PHE A 346 -12.16 -7.53 -19.77
C PHE A 346 -12.09 -7.00 -18.33
N GLY A 347 -13.15 -6.36 -17.90
CA GLY A 347 -13.26 -5.85 -16.53
C GLY A 347 -14.02 -4.54 -16.45
N VAL A 348 -14.26 -4.06 -15.24
CA VAL A 348 -14.96 -2.81 -14.95
C VAL A 348 -14.20 -1.55 -15.38
N GLY A 349 -12.91 -1.71 -15.73
CA GLY A 349 -12.05 -0.60 -16.13
C GLY A 349 -12.11 -0.29 -17.62
N ARG A 350 -11.93 -1.30 -18.47
CA ARG A 350 -11.72 -1.07 -19.90
C ARG A 350 -13.00 -0.69 -20.64
N GLY A 351 -12.90 0.40 -21.40
CA GLY A 351 -14.02 0.89 -22.21
C GLY A 351 -15.13 1.58 -21.43
N ASN A 352 -14.89 1.86 -20.15
CA ASN A 352 -15.85 2.55 -19.29
C ASN A 352 -15.22 3.77 -18.59
N VAL A 353 -15.99 4.41 -17.69
CA VAL A 353 -15.61 5.67 -17.03
C VAL A 353 -14.45 5.57 -16.03
N ILE A 354 -13.99 4.37 -15.67
CA ILE A 354 -12.90 4.17 -14.70
C ILE A 354 -11.54 4.48 -15.33
N PHE A 355 -11.34 4.10 -16.61
CA PHE A 355 -10.16 4.48 -17.37
C PHE A 355 -10.40 5.75 -18.16
N ASP A 356 -9.35 6.55 -18.25
CA ASP A 356 -9.36 7.89 -18.84
C ASP A 356 -8.94 7.86 -20.31
N GLY A 357 -8.90 9.07 -20.88
CA GLY A 357 -8.49 9.30 -22.27
C GLY A 357 -9.51 8.84 -23.31
N PRO A 358 -9.33 9.24 -24.58
CA PRO A 358 -10.26 8.90 -25.64
C PRO A 358 -10.33 7.40 -25.94
N GLY A 359 -9.26 6.65 -25.67
CA GLY A 359 -9.19 5.19 -25.83
C GLY A 359 -9.69 4.41 -24.63
N ARG A 360 -10.07 5.06 -23.54
CA ARG A 360 -10.42 4.41 -22.27
C ARG A 360 -9.37 3.37 -21.84
N ASN A 361 -8.09 3.73 -21.99
CA ASN A 361 -6.94 2.87 -21.70
C ASN A 361 -5.79 3.65 -21.04
N GLU A 362 -6.10 4.80 -20.45
CA GLU A 362 -5.17 5.62 -19.67
C GLU A 362 -5.61 5.65 -18.20
N ASP A 363 -4.65 5.80 -17.30
CA ASP A 363 -4.92 6.08 -15.90
C ASP A 363 -4.32 7.44 -15.55
N PHE A 364 -5.18 8.43 -15.32
CA PHE A 364 -4.76 9.79 -15.02
C PHE A 364 -4.27 9.98 -13.57
N GLY A 365 -4.35 8.94 -12.73
CA GLY A 365 -3.77 8.94 -11.40
C GLY A 365 -4.36 10.01 -10.48
N LEU A 366 -3.51 10.92 -9.98
CA LEU A 366 -3.92 11.98 -9.04
C LEU A 366 -4.93 12.96 -9.66
N GLU A 367 -4.92 13.19 -10.98
CA GLU A 367 -5.92 14.06 -11.62
C GLU A 367 -7.35 13.60 -11.36
N GLN A 368 -7.60 12.28 -11.27
CA GLN A 368 -8.93 11.74 -10.93
C GLN A 368 -9.41 12.18 -9.53
N VAL A 369 -8.48 12.57 -8.64
CA VAL A 369 -8.77 13.05 -7.28
C VAL A 369 -8.91 14.57 -7.24
N THR A 370 -8.01 15.28 -7.92
CA THR A 370 -7.88 16.75 -7.83
C THR A 370 -8.67 17.49 -8.91
N GLY A 371 -9.00 16.81 -10.01
CA GLY A 371 -9.54 17.46 -11.21
C GLY A 371 -8.55 18.39 -11.92
N ASN A 372 -7.28 18.44 -11.48
CA ASN A 372 -6.27 19.33 -12.04
C ASN A 372 -5.42 18.60 -13.09
N PRO A 373 -5.44 19.03 -14.38
CA PRO A 373 -4.63 18.40 -15.42
C PRO A 373 -3.11 18.42 -15.18
N ALA A 374 -2.61 19.30 -14.29
CA ALA A 374 -1.20 19.29 -13.89
C ALA A 374 -0.82 18.06 -13.03
N ASP A 375 -1.82 17.34 -12.51
CA ASP A 375 -1.63 16.15 -11.67
C ASP A 375 -1.77 14.84 -12.47
N ARG A 376 -1.96 14.92 -13.78
CA ARG A 376 -2.12 13.77 -14.67
C ARG A 376 -0.91 12.85 -14.63
N TYR A 377 -1.18 11.53 -14.55
CA TYR A 377 -0.21 10.43 -14.47
C TYR A 377 0.67 10.40 -13.21
N LYS A 378 0.35 11.22 -12.21
CA LYS A 378 1.05 11.17 -10.93
C LYS A 378 0.50 10.07 -10.04
N PHE A 379 1.41 9.25 -9.51
CA PHE A 379 1.12 8.19 -8.54
C PHE A 379 2.02 8.31 -7.32
N ARG A 380 1.51 7.89 -6.19
CA ARG A 380 2.23 7.92 -4.91
C ARG A 380 3.46 7.01 -4.95
N SER A 381 4.60 7.51 -4.46
CA SER A 381 5.78 6.68 -4.22
C SER A 381 5.41 5.45 -3.38
N SER A 382 5.75 4.26 -3.87
CA SER A 382 5.48 3.02 -3.14
C SER A 382 6.47 2.85 -1.99
N PRO A 383 6.01 2.49 -0.78
CA PRO A 383 6.91 2.03 0.27
C PRO A 383 7.68 0.79 -0.16
N LEU A 384 8.98 0.72 0.17
CA LEU A 384 9.82 -0.40 -0.28
C LEU A 384 10.06 -1.48 0.78
N ARG A 385 9.64 -1.26 2.03
CA ARG A 385 9.72 -2.32 3.04
C ARG A 385 8.96 -3.55 2.58
N ASN A 386 9.60 -4.71 2.65
CA ASN A 386 9.02 -5.99 2.26
C ASN A 386 8.58 -6.05 0.77
N ALA A 387 9.13 -5.20 -0.12
CA ALA A 387 8.80 -5.20 -1.55
C ALA A 387 9.04 -6.56 -2.23
N ALA A 388 9.98 -7.36 -1.72
CA ALA A 388 10.25 -8.72 -2.20
C ALA A 388 9.06 -9.69 -2.09
N LEU A 389 8.05 -9.37 -1.28
CA LEU A 389 6.84 -10.18 -1.16
C LEU A 389 5.86 -9.97 -2.31
N GLN A 390 6.00 -8.89 -3.07
CA GLN A 390 5.10 -8.52 -4.15
C GLN A 390 5.34 -9.36 -5.40
N VAL A 391 4.25 -9.71 -6.10
CA VAL A 391 4.28 -10.46 -7.36
C VAL A 391 4.28 -9.58 -8.60
N ALA A 392 3.98 -8.29 -8.41
CA ALA A 392 4.00 -7.28 -9.46
C ALA A 392 4.25 -5.90 -8.86
N PHE A 393 4.65 -4.94 -9.69
CA PHE A 393 5.12 -3.63 -9.27
C PHE A 393 4.38 -2.51 -10.00
N PHE A 394 4.38 -1.31 -9.41
CA PHE A 394 3.64 -0.12 -9.81
C PHE A 394 2.12 -0.25 -9.64
N HIS A 395 1.37 0.81 -9.96
CA HIS A 395 -0.07 0.92 -9.70
C HIS A 395 -0.93 -0.08 -10.50
N ASN A 396 -0.46 -0.49 -11.67
CA ASN A 396 -1.16 -1.39 -12.59
C ASN A 396 -0.44 -2.73 -12.81
N GLY A 397 0.63 -3.00 -12.04
CA GLY A 397 1.37 -4.25 -12.12
C GLY A 397 2.10 -4.49 -13.44
N ALA A 398 2.47 -3.42 -14.17
CA ALA A 398 3.13 -3.52 -15.47
C ALA A 398 4.43 -4.33 -15.47
N PHE A 399 5.05 -4.54 -14.32
CA PHE A 399 6.26 -5.36 -14.17
C PHE A 399 6.03 -6.44 -13.12
N THR A 400 6.38 -7.69 -13.42
CA THR A 400 6.23 -8.82 -12.50
C THR A 400 7.53 -9.23 -11.82
N ARG A 401 8.65 -8.57 -12.15
CA ARG A 401 9.96 -8.83 -11.57
C ARG A 401 10.51 -7.56 -10.94
N LEU A 402 11.00 -7.66 -9.70
CA LEU A 402 11.62 -6.54 -8.98
C LEU A 402 12.82 -5.97 -9.75
N GLU A 403 13.60 -6.83 -10.39
CA GLU A 403 14.73 -6.44 -11.23
C GLU A 403 14.31 -5.48 -12.33
N ASP A 404 13.23 -5.79 -13.04
CA ASP A 404 12.74 -4.98 -14.17
C ASP A 404 12.15 -3.66 -13.67
N ALA A 405 11.47 -3.68 -12.52
CA ALA A 405 11.00 -2.45 -11.88
C ALA A 405 12.15 -1.51 -11.47
N ILE A 406 13.27 -2.05 -10.95
CA ILE A 406 14.46 -1.24 -10.66
C ILE A 406 15.08 -0.72 -11.96
N ARG A 407 15.24 -1.57 -13.01
CA ARG A 407 15.78 -1.16 -14.31
C ARG A 407 14.94 -0.05 -14.95
N HIS A 408 13.62 -0.10 -14.79
CA HIS A 408 12.72 0.96 -15.26
C HIS A 408 13.09 2.32 -14.65
N HIS A 409 13.38 2.40 -13.35
CA HIS A 409 13.80 3.65 -12.71
C HIS A 409 15.17 4.15 -13.19
N LEU A 410 16.05 3.26 -13.62
CA LEU A 410 17.40 3.63 -14.10
C LEU A 410 17.38 4.23 -15.50
N ASP A 411 16.46 3.81 -16.38
CA ASP A 411 16.30 4.35 -17.75
C ASP A 411 14.84 4.17 -18.19
N VAL A 412 14.00 5.13 -17.84
CA VAL A 412 12.56 5.11 -18.13
C VAL A 412 12.30 5.12 -19.63
N ALA A 413 13.03 5.96 -20.40
CA ALA A 413 12.80 6.12 -21.83
C ALA A 413 13.08 4.81 -22.59
N ARG A 414 14.16 4.14 -22.25
CA ARG A 414 14.50 2.82 -22.82
C ARG A 414 13.50 1.76 -22.39
N SER A 415 13.19 1.71 -21.09
CA SER A 415 12.26 0.72 -20.54
C SER A 415 10.89 0.81 -21.20
N VAL A 416 10.36 2.02 -21.43
CA VAL A 416 9.06 2.23 -22.10
C VAL A 416 9.12 1.84 -23.58
N ARG A 417 10.20 2.21 -24.28
CA ARG A 417 10.37 1.87 -25.70
C ARG A 417 10.43 0.37 -25.94
N ASP A 418 11.14 -0.34 -25.05
CA ASP A 418 11.41 -1.77 -25.18
C ASP A 418 10.36 -2.64 -24.43
N TYR A 419 9.32 -2.00 -23.83
CA TYR A 419 8.31 -2.69 -23.03
C TYR A 419 7.39 -3.55 -23.89
N ASP A 420 7.27 -4.80 -23.49
CA ASP A 420 6.32 -5.77 -24.02
C ASP A 420 5.62 -6.50 -22.86
N PRO A 421 4.29 -6.41 -22.74
CA PRO A 421 3.55 -7.00 -21.62
C PRO A 421 3.65 -8.54 -21.56
N ILE A 422 3.86 -9.21 -22.70
CA ILE A 422 4.05 -10.66 -22.74
C ILE A 422 5.38 -11.03 -22.10
N THR A 423 6.45 -10.35 -22.50
CA THR A 423 7.80 -10.56 -21.93
C THR A 423 7.86 -10.13 -20.46
N ALA A 424 7.07 -9.12 -20.06
CA ALA A 424 6.92 -8.71 -18.68
C ALA A 424 6.15 -9.73 -17.82
N GLY A 425 5.57 -10.78 -18.44
CA GLY A 425 4.91 -11.88 -17.76
C GLY A 425 3.51 -11.54 -17.24
N LEU A 426 2.80 -10.62 -17.92
CA LEU A 426 1.43 -10.29 -17.58
C LEU A 426 0.45 -11.39 -18.03
N ASP A 427 -0.69 -11.47 -17.33
CA ASP A 427 -1.78 -12.36 -17.72
C ASP A 427 -2.32 -12.00 -19.12
N ASN A 428 -2.84 -12.98 -19.86
CA ASN A 428 -3.26 -12.83 -21.25
C ASN A 428 -4.26 -11.69 -21.49
N ASP A 429 -5.14 -11.41 -20.56
CA ASP A 429 -6.11 -10.32 -20.63
C ASP A 429 -5.50 -8.93 -20.43
N LEU A 430 -4.23 -8.85 -20.02
CA LEU A 430 -3.45 -7.62 -19.87
C LEU A 430 -2.39 -7.43 -20.97
N THR A 431 -2.29 -8.35 -21.94
CA THR A 431 -1.26 -8.31 -22.99
C THR A 431 -1.68 -7.56 -24.25
N LEU A 432 -2.80 -6.87 -24.24
CA LEU A 432 -3.24 -6.02 -25.34
C LEU A 432 -2.34 -4.78 -25.47
N ALA A 433 -2.50 -4.06 -26.59
CA ALA A 433 -1.75 -2.82 -26.80
C ALA A 433 -1.91 -1.88 -25.60
N ILE A 434 -0.79 -1.37 -25.10
CA ILE A 434 -0.75 -0.39 -24.02
C ILE A 434 -1.35 0.96 -24.51
N GLY A 435 -1.80 1.77 -23.55
CA GLY A 435 -2.23 3.14 -23.82
C GLY A 435 -1.07 4.04 -24.25
N PRO A 436 -1.36 5.29 -24.63
CA PRO A 436 -0.36 6.21 -25.17
C PRO A 436 0.69 6.57 -24.13
N MET A 437 1.98 6.40 -24.48
CA MET A 437 3.11 6.70 -23.58
C MET A 437 3.74 8.09 -23.82
N ALA A 438 3.58 8.68 -25.01
CA ALA A 438 4.14 10.00 -25.31
C ALA A 438 3.66 11.10 -24.32
N PRO A 439 2.37 11.21 -23.98
CA PRO A 439 1.91 12.21 -23.00
C PRO A 439 2.39 11.92 -21.57
N VAL A 440 2.64 10.67 -21.22
CA VAL A 440 3.21 10.28 -19.91
C VAL A 440 4.67 10.72 -19.82
N LEU A 441 5.48 10.37 -20.84
CA LEU A 441 6.91 10.71 -20.89
C LEU A 441 7.16 12.22 -20.96
N ALA A 442 6.25 12.98 -21.59
CA ALA A 442 6.33 14.45 -21.62
C ALA A 442 6.16 15.11 -20.23
N ARG A 443 5.71 14.34 -19.22
CA ARG A 443 5.48 14.81 -17.84
C ARG A 443 6.37 14.08 -16.82
N LEU A 444 7.36 13.32 -17.30
CA LEU A 444 8.25 12.52 -16.45
C LEU A 444 8.89 13.40 -15.38
N ASP A 445 8.95 12.87 -14.14
CA ASP A 445 9.64 13.54 -13.05
C ASP A 445 11.10 13.85 -13.43
N PRO A 446 11.57 15.10 -13.22
CA PRO A 446 12.93 15.50 -13.59
C PRO A 446 14.05 14.62 -13.02
N LEU A 447 13.83 13.98 -11.85
CA LEU A 447 14.78 13.04 -11.26
C LEU A 447 14.99 11.78 -12.11
N LEU A 448 14.05 11.44 -12.99
CA LEU A 448 14.10 10.26 -13.87
C LEU A 448 14.36 10.62 -15.35
N ALA A 449 14.50 11.91 -15.66
CA ALA A 449 14.69 12.37 -17.04
C ALA A 449 16.07 11.99 -17.63
N THR A 450 17.07 11.78 -16.77
CA THR A 450 18.42 11.39 -17.16
C THR A 450 18.71 9.96 -16.73
N PRO A 451 19.05 9.05 -17.65
CA PRO A 451 19.41 7.70 -17.30
C PRO A 451 20.58 7.62 -16.32
N LEU A 452 20.50 6.69 -15.37
CA LEU A 452 21.56 6.39 -14.44
C LEU A 452 22.23 5.06 -14.79
N GLU A 453 23.51 5.13 -15.11
CA GLU A 453 24.29 3.93 -15.39
C GLU A 453 24.90 3.35 -14.10
N LEU A 454 24.58 2.09 -13.85
CA LEU A 454 25.21 1.28 -12.83
C LEU A 454 26.02 0.17 -13.47
N ARG A 455 27.19 -0.13 -12.93
CA ARG A 455 27.93 -1.35 -13.31
C ARG A 455 27.10 -2.59 -12.95
N PRO A 456 27.34 -3.74 -13.62
CA PRO A 456 26.58 -4.97 -13.31
C PRO A 456 26.67 -5.43 -11.84
N ASP A 457 27.80 -5.22 -11.19
CA ASP A 457 27.98 -5.50 -9.76
C ASP A 457 27.21 -4.53 -8.87
N GLU A 458 27.23 -3.24 -9.19
CA GLU A 458 26.45 -2.22 -8.48
C GLU A 458 24.94 -2.48 -8.59
N PHE A 459 24.46 -2.81 -9.78
CA PHE A 459 23.05 -3.14 -9.98
C PHE A 459 22.63 -4.37 -9.17
N ARG A 460 23.46 -5.42 -9.16
CA ARG A 460 23.21 -6.63 -8.38
C ARG A 460 23.18 -6.33 -6.86
N ASP A 461 24.12 -5.53 -6.36
CA ASP A 461 24.16 -5.15 -4.94
C ASP A 461 22.92 -4.30 -4.56
N LEU A 462 22.51 -3.36 -5.41
CA LEU A 462 21.26 -2.59 -5.22
C LEU A 462 20.03 -3.49 -5.19
N LEU A 463 19.91 -4.44 -6.12
CA LEU A 463 18.82 -5.42 -6.14
C LEU A 463 18.79 -6.28 -4.87
N ILE A 464 19.94 -6.76 -4.41
CA ILE A 464 20.06 -7.54 -3.18
C ILE A 464 19.64 -6.70 -1.97
N PHE A 465 20.01 -5.42 -1.93
CA PHE A 465 19.60 -4.53 -0.85
C PHE A 465 18.07 -4.36 -0.82
N VAL A 466 17.45 -4.00 -1.93
CA VAL A 466 16.00 -3.77 -2.00
C VAL A 466 15.22 -5.07 -1.73
N ARG A 467 15.69 -6.21 -2.26
CA ARG A 467 15.04 -7.51 -2.11
C ARG A 467 15.18 -8.09 -0.70
N ASP A 468 16.40 -8.11 -0.17
CA ASP A 468 16.73 -8.85 1.04
C ASP A 468 17.05 -7.92 2.23
N GLY A 469 17.69 -6.77 1.98
CA GLY A 469 18.04 -5.80 3.04
C GLY A 469 16.82 -5.08 3.64
N LEU A 470 15.71 -4.98 2.89
CA LEU A 470 14.45 -4.37 3.32
C LEU A 470 13.38 -5.40 3.69
N LEU A 471 13.68 -6.70 3.68
CA LEU A 471 12.75 -7.77 4.00
C LEU A 471 12.85 -8.16 5.47
N ASP A 472 11.74 -8.03 6.18
CA ASP A 472 11.57 -8.64 7.50
C ASP A 472 11.14 -10.10 7.33
N GLU A 473 11.96 -11.04 7.83
CA GLU A 473 11.72 -12.48 7.70
C GLU A 473 10.38 -12.93 8.33
N ARG A 474 9.87 -12.19 9.30
CA ARG A 474 8.58 -12.46 9.95
C ARG A 474 7.40 -12.22 8.98
N ALA A 475 7.58 -11.36 7.95
CA ALA A 475 6.58 -11.05 6.93
C ALA A 475 6.52 -12.08 5.78
N ARG A 476 7.35 -13.14 5.83
CA ARG A 476 7.28 -14.18 4.81
C ARG A 476 5.94 -14.89 4.82
N ARG A 477 5.51 -15.36 3.64
CA ARG A 477 4.20 -16.01 3.43
C ARG A 477 3.95 -17.17 4.39
N GLU A 478 4.99 -17.94 4.77
CA GLU A 478 4.90 -19.06 5.70
C GLU A 478 4.38 -18.66 7.09
N ASN A 479 4.61 -17.38 7.47
CA ASN A 479 4.09 -16.80 8.69
C ASN A 479 2.75 -16.10 8.47
N LEU A 480 2.63 -15.28 7.42
CA LEU A 480 1.42 -14.51 7.16
C LEU A 480 0.23 -15.42 6.80
N CYS A 481 0.44 -16.51 6.09
CA CYS A 481 -0.60 -17.50 5.77
C CYS A 481 -1.22 -18.16 7.02
N LYS A 482 -0.53 -18.15 8.17
CA LYS A 482 -1.10 -18.61 9.45
C LYS A 482 -2.24 -17.74 9.94
N LEU A 483 -2.38 -16.52 9.43
CA LEU A 483 -3.45 -15.60 9.78
C LEU A 483 -4.78 -15.93 9.11
N VAL A 484 -4.80 -16.72 8.02
CA VAL A 484 -6.04 -17.15 7.38
C VAL A 484 -6.83 -18.04 8.35
N PRO A 485 -8.08 -17.71 8.72
CA PRO A 485 -8.87 -18.52 9.62
C PRO A 485 -9.36 -19.82 8.93
N ARG A 486 -9.59 -20.87 9.69
CA ARG A 486 -10.21 -22.12 9.17
C ARG A 486 -11.71 -21.94 8.86
N SER A 487 -12.37 -21.07 9.62
CA SER A 487 -13.78 -20.72 9.48
C SER A 487 -14.01 -19.30 9.96
N VAL A 488 -15.11 -18.70 9.54
CA VAL A 488 -15.53 -17.35 9.91
C VAL A 488 -16.90 -17.37 10.57
N PRO A 489 -17.23 -16.37 11.41
CA PRO A 489 -18.48 -16.36 12.20
C PRO A 489 -19.76 -16.34 11.37
N SER A 490 -19.73 -15.83 10.14
CA SER A 490 -20.89 -15.84 9.25
C SER A 490 -21.28 -17.23 8.75
N GLY A 491 -20.36 -18.20 8.81
CA GLY A 491 -20.52 -19.52 8.20
C GLY A 491 -20.20 -19.55 6.70
N PHE A 492 -19.85 -18.43 6.08
CA PHE A 492 -19.39 -18.43 4.69
C PHE A 492 -18.08 -19.22 4.53
N THR A 493 -17.92 -19.88 3.39
CA THR A 493 -16.66 -20.53 3.04
C THR A 493 -15.56 -19.49 2.83
N VAL A 494 -14.44 -19.64 3.52
CA VAL A 494 -13.24 -18.82 3.35
C VAL A 494 -12.68 -19.02 1.94
N LEU A 495 -12.18 -17.96 1.32
CA LEU A 495 -11.52 -18.03 0.01
C LEU A 495 -10.31 -18.98 0.05
N GLN A 496 -10.01 -19.61 -1.06
CA GLN A 496 -8.87 -20.53 -1.19
C GLN A 496 -7.62 -19.78 -1.61
N PHE A 497 -6.61 -19.76 -0.73
CA PHE A 497 -5.32 -19.07 -0.94
C PHE A 497 -4.30 -20.07 -1.52
N GLU A 498 -4.09 -20.03 -2.84
CA GLU A 498 -3.29 -21.03 -3.57
C GLU A 498 -1.81 -21.08 -3.16
N ARG A 499 -1.23 -19.97 -2.75
CA ARG A 499 0.17 -19.89 -2.32
C ARG A 499 0.37 -20.09 -0.82
N CYS A 500 -0.70 -20.28 -0.07
CA CYS A 500 -0.63 -20.66 1.33
C CYS A 500 -0.61 -22.17 1.44
N PRO A 501 0.23 -22.79 2.32
CA PRO A 501 0.24 -24.23 2.52
C PRO A 501 -1.13 -24.69 2.97
N ALA A 502 -1.58 -25.82 2.39
CA ALA A 502 -2.78 -26.48 2.86
C ALA A 502 -2.57 -26.85 4.34
N ARG A 503 -3.46 -26.36 5.22
CA ARG A 503 -3.43 -26.79 6.62
C ARG A 503 -3.93 -28.22 6.66
N GLU A 504 -3.07 -29.14 7.11
CA GLU A 504 -3.47 -30.51 7.40
C GLU A 504 -4.73 -30.50 8.28
N ARG A 505 -5.71 -31.30 7.91
CA ARG A 505 -6.86 -31.57 8.78
C ARG A 505 -6.30 -32.37 9.95
N GLU A 506 -6.16 -31.74 11.11
CA GLU A 506 -6.10 -32.48 12.34
C GLU A 506 -7.50 -33.05 12.52
N ASP A 507 -7.66 -34.32 12.13
CA ASP A 507 -8.85 -35.13 12.44
C ASP A 507 -8.90 -35.27 13.96
N HIS A 508 -9.80 -34.52 14.59
CA HIS A 508 -10.19 -34.69 15.99
C HIS A 508 -11.60 -35.25 16.05
#